data_ab0858ca438b73f5bf3c9712f80db3f1
#
_entry.id   ab0858ca438b73f5bf3c9712f80db3f1
#
_cell.length_a   1.000
_cell.length_b   1.000
_cell.length_c   1.000
_cell.angle_alpha   90.00
_cell.angle_beta   90.00
_cell.angle_gamma   90.00
#
_symmetry.space_group_name_H-M   'P 1'
#
loop_
_entity.id
_entity.type
_entity.pdbx_description
1 polymer ?
#
loop_
_entity_poly.entity_id
_entity_poly.type
_entity_poly.pdbx_seq_one_letter_code
_entity_poly.pdbx_strand_id
1 'polypeptide(L)'
;MTPANVTLVDDNIWIVEGGIVPFFSCPYPTRSVVVRLPSGELWIWSPIELSDELKQWITQLGRPAHLVSPNKIHHLFLQDWKEAWPVARLWGPQSTIDKRTDLGFEAALDTEAPTVWEDQFDLVRFHGSPAMDEVVFLHRPTSTAILADLSEHFSEDFLARHWKPWQRVIARLWGIVEGKGYAPLEWRLPFFNRATARKCKGRILAWKPDRVVMAMVNGSAKTELHS
;
A
#
# COMPACT_ATOMS: atom_id res chain seq x y z
N MET A 1 24.40 -1.60 -3.85
CA MET A 1 24.19 -0.17 -3.57
C MET A 1 22.69 0.05 -3.44
N THR A 2 22.23 0.93 -2.55
CA THR A 2 20.77 1.21 -2.42
C THR A 2 20.35 2.14 -3.54
N PRO A 3 19.27 1.82 -4.32
CA PRO A 3 18.74 2.68 -5.36
C PRO A 3 18.30 4.05 -4.84
N ALA A 4 18.37 5.08 -5.67
CA ALA A 4 18.03 6.46 -5.27
C ALA A 4 16.55 6.65 -4.86
N ASN A 5 15.67 5.79 -5.37
CA ASN A 5 14.23 5.78 -5.08
C ASN A 5 13.86 4.92 -3.85
N VAL A 6 14.84 4.45 -3.08
CA VAL A 6 14.65 3.66 -1.87
C VAL A 6 14.96 4.51 -0.64
N THR A 7 14.02 4.57 0.28
CA THR A 7 14.17 5.28 1.56
C THR A 7 13.99 4.33 2.73
N LEU A 8 14.96 4.28 3.64
CA LEU A 8 14.83 3.58 4.91
C LEU A 8 13.85 4.37 5.81
N VAL A 9 12.80 3.72 6.27
CA VAL A 9 11.79 4.32 7.17
C VAL A 9 12.16 4.08 8.62
N ASP A 10 12.52 2.84 8.93
CA ASP A 10 12.97 2.37 10.23
C ASP A 10 13.75 1.05 10.04
N ASP A 11 14.21 0.44 11.12
CA ASP A 11 14.91 -0.85 11.07
C ASP A 11 14.08 -1.88 10.29
N ASN A 12 14.71 -2.42 9.24
CA ASN A 12 14.12 -3.46 8.37
C ASN A 12 12.82 -3.09 7.63
N ILE A 13 12.52 -1.80 7.47
CA ILE A 13 11.39 -1.31 6.66
C ILE A 13 11.83 -0.21 5.70
N TRP A 14 11.52 -0.36 4.43
CA TRP A 14 11.87 0.58 3.35
C TRP A 14 10.64 0.94 2.52
N ILE A 15 10.61 2.18 2.06
CA ILE A 15 9.73 2.65 0.99
C ILE A 15 10.52 2.62 -0.32
N VAL A 16 9.89 2.13 -1.38
CA VAL A 16 10.42 2.18 -2.74
C VAL A 16 9.45 2.96 -3.61
N GLU A 17 9.90 4.12 -4.10
CA GLU A 17 9.10 4.94 -5.01
C GLU A 17 9.17 4.37 -6.41
N GLY A 18 8.02 4.19 -7.06
CA GLY A 18 7.92 3.67 -8.41
C GLY A 18 7.59 4.73 -9.46
N GLY A 19 7.33 4.27 -10.67
CA GLY A 19 6.88 5.10 -11.78
C GLY A 19 5.44 5.58 -11.63
N ILE A 20 4.98 6.31 -12.63
CA ILE A 20 3.61 6.83 -12.72
C ILE A 20 2.80 5.90 -13.62
N VAL A 21 1.63 5.48 -13.13
CA VAL A 21 0.68 4.66 -13.88
C VAL A 21 -0.61 5.43 -14.16
N PRO A 22 -1.28 5.19 -15.29
CA PRO A 22 -2.58 5.80 -15.55
C PRO A 22 -3.68 5.07 -14.76
N PHE A 23 -4.47 5.82 -14.02
CA PHE A 23 -5.68 5.35 -13.34
C PHE A 23 -6.83 6.32 -13.61
N PHE A 24 -7.93 5.86 -14.24
CA PHE A 24 -9.03 6.71 -14.73
C PHE A 24 -8.57 7.97 -15.47
N SER A 25 -7.57 7.82 -16.35
CA SER A 25 -6.94 8.93 -17.10
C SER A 25 -6.21 9.96 -16.24
N CYS A 26 -6.01 9.71 -14.96
CA CYS A 26 -5.15 10.49 -14.08
C CYS A 26 -3.81 9.78 -13.87
N PRO A 27 -2.69 10.50 -13.87
CA PRO A 27 -1.38 9.94 -13.52
C PRO A 27 -1.28 9.71 -12.01
N TYR A 28 -1.04 8.45 -11.60
CA TYR A 28 -0.87 8.06 -10.20
C TYR A 28 0.56 7.58 -9.95
N PRO A 29 1.23 8.04 -8.89
CA PRO A 29 2.52 7.50 -8.51
C PRO A 29 2.33 6.10 -7.94
N THR A 30 3.34 5.25 -8.06
CA THR A 30 3.34 3.95 -7.43
C THR A 30 4.36 3.90 -6.29
N ARG A 31 4.06 3.11 -5.26
CA ARG A 31 4.94 2.94 -4.10
C ARG A 31 4.80 1.53 -3.56
N SER A 32 5.94 0.95 -3.20
CA SER A 32 6.02 -0.32 -2.50
C SER A 32 6.60 -0.14 -1.09
N VAL A 33 6.26 -1.03 -0.19
CA VAL A 33 6.91 -1.16 1.11
C VAL A 33 7.59 -2.53 1.17
N VAL A 34 8.86 -2.53 1.54
CA VAL A 34 9.65 -3.74 1.76
C VAL A 34 9.94 -3.88 3.24
N VAL A 35 9.60 -5.03 3.81
CA VAL A 35 9.93 -5.37 5.20
C VAL A 35 10.80 -6.62 5.20
N ARG A 36 11.92 -6.57 5.91
CA ARG A 36 12.74 -7.74 6.16
C ARG A 36 12.31 -8.39 7.46
N LEU A 37 11.78 -9.59 7.33
CA LEU A 37 11.31 -10.39 8.46
C LEU A 37 12.50 -10.91 9.31
N PRO A 38 12.27 -11.32 10.56
CA PRO A 38 13.31 -11.92 11.41
C PRO A 38 13.97 -13.18 10.79
N SER A 39 13.27 -13.88 9.92
CA SER A 39 13.82 -15.00 9.12
C SER A 39 14.85 -14.58 8.07
N GLY A 40 14.98 -13.26 7.79
CA GLY A 40 15.74 -12.71 6.67
C GLY A 40 14.99 -12.72 5.34
N GLU A 41 13.78 -13.24 5.30
CA GLU A 41 12.89 -13.18 4.14
C GLU A 41 12.28 -11.79 3.96
N LEU A 42 11.87 -11.48 2.73
CA LEU A 42 11.26 -10.19 2.43
C LEU A 42 9.75 -10.34 2.25
N TRP A 43 9.03 -9.44 2.91
CA TRP A 43 7.61 -9.17 2.73
C TRP A 43 7.48 -7.88 1.93
N ILE A 44 6.83 -7.96 0.77
CA ILE A 44 6.77 -6.87 -0.22
C ILE A 44 5.32 -6.51 -0.46
N TRP A 45 4.96 -5.32 -0.03
CA TRP A 45 3.63 -4.77 -0.16
C TRP A 45 3.52 -3.86 -1.39
N SER A 46 2.42 -4.02 -2.13
CA SER A 46 2.14 -3.22 -3.32
C SER A 46 3.34 -3.19 -4.29
N PRO A 47 3.74 -4.35 -4.85
CA PRO A 47 4.83 -4.41 -5.82
C PRO A 47 4.68 -3.37 -6.93
N ILE A 48 5.78 -2.69 -7.25
CA ILE A 48 5.90 -1.68 -8.32
C ILE A 48 6.64 -2.27 -9.51
N GLU A 49 6.78 -1.51 -10.61
CA GLU A 49 7.57 -1.91 -11.76
C GLU A 49 8.97 -2.38 -11.35
N LEU A 50 9.35 -3.57 -11.80
CA LEU A 50 10.60 -4.23 -11.40
C LEU A 50 11.72 -3.90 -12.36
N SER A 51 12.48 -2.83 -12.08
CA SER A 51 13.71 -2.54 -12.81
C SER A 51 14.85 -3.50 -12.41
N ASP A 52 15.85 -3.66 -13.29
CA ASP A 52 17.02 -4.48 -13.00
C ASP A 52 17.78 -4.01 -11.74
N GLU A 53 17.88 -2.69 -11.54
CA GLU A 53 18.49 -2.11 -10.34
C GLU A 53 17.72 -2.49 -9.07
N LEU A 54 16.39 -2.36 -9.10
CA LEU A 54 15.53 -2.75 -7.99
C LEU A 54 15.62 -4.25 -7.71
N LYS A 55 15.58 -5.07 -8.76
CA LYS A 55 15.72 -6.54 -8.65
C LYS A 55 17.04 -6.93 -8.00
N GLN A 56 18.14 -6.30 -8.41
CA GLN A 56 19.46 -6.54 -7.84
C GLN A 56 19.52 -6.16 -6.36
N TRP A 57 18.99 -4.99 -6.00
CA TRP A 57 18.94 -4.52 -4.61
C TRP A 57 18.09 -5.44 -3.74
N ILE A 58 16.90 -5.81 -4.17
CA ILE A 58 16.00 -6.75 -3.48
C ILE A 58 16.71 -8.08 -3.23
N THR A 59 17.37 -8.64 -4.26
CA THR A 59 18.09 -9.92 -4.14
C THR A 59 19.24 -9.86 -3.14
N GLN A 60 19.92 -8.71 -3.05
CA GLN A 60 20.98 -8.50 -2.05
C GLN A 60 20.43 -8.29 -0.63
N LEU A 61 19.24 -7.70 -0.51
CA LEU A 61 18.59 -7.44 0.78
C LEU A 61 18.08 -8.72 1.44
N GLY A 62 17.51 -9.62 0.64
CA GLY A 62 16.98 -10.89 1.11
C GLY A 62 16.19 -11.63 0.03
N ARG A 63 15.58 -12.76 0.40
CA ARG A 63 14.73 -13.53 -0.49
C ARG A 63 13.28 -13.05 -0.42
N PRO A 64 12.68 -12.54 -1.52
CA PRO A 64 11.25 -12.30 -1.55
C PRO A 64 10.45 -13.57 -1.28
N ALA A 65 9.70 -13.59 -0.19
CA ALA A 65 8.89 -14.71 0.22
C ALA A 65 7.39 -14.41 0.19
N HIS A 66 7.03 -13.15 0.36
CA HIS A 66 5.64 -12.71 0.41
C HIS A 66 5.42 -11.48 -0.45
N LEU A 67 4.55 -11.59 -1.45
CA LEU A 67 4.09 -10.49 -2.32
C LEU A 67 2.65 -10.18 -1.94
N VAL A 68 2.39 -8.96 -1.54
CA VAL A 68 1.13 -8.58 -0.88
C VAL A 68 0.45 -7.45 -1.63
N SER A 69 -0.79 -7.68 -2.03
CA SER A 69 -1.68 -6.65 -2.56
C SER A 69 -2.66 -6.21 -1.46
N PRO A 70 -2.70 -4.91 -1.08
CA PRO A 70 -3.64 -4.43 -0.07
C PRO A 70 -5.10 -4.44 -0.54
N ASN A 71 -5.33 -4.31 -1.84
CA ASN A 71 -6.65 -4.23 -2.46
C ASN A 71 -6.59 -4.57 -3.96
N LYS A 72 -7.75 -4.66 -4.60
CA LYS A 72 -7.89 -5.06 -6.01
C LYS A 72 -7.30 -4.08 -7.05
N ILE A 73 -6.70 -2.97 -6.65
CA ILE A 73 -6.04 -2.02 -7.55
C ILE A 73 -4.53 -2.24 -7.57
N HIS A 74 -3.94 -2.60 -6.44
CA HIS A 74 -2.51 -2.81 -6.25
C HIS A 74 -2.01 -4.18 -6.75
N HIS A 75 -2.44 -4.60 -7.95
CA HIS A 75 -2.11 -5.91 -8.53
C HIS A 75 -1.26 -5.83 -9.79
N LEU A 76 -0.97 -4.63 -10.31
CA LEU A 76 -0.44 -4.42 -11.66
C LEU A 76 0.87 -5.19 -11.92
N PHE A 77 1.78 -5.17 -10.98
CA PHE A 77 3.12 -5.75 -11.12
C PHE A 77 3.31 -7.08 -10.38
N LEU A 78 2.24 -7.66 -9.80
CA LEU A 78 2.35 -8.92 -9.07
C LEU A 78 2.89 -10.06 -9.94
N GLN A 79 2.52 -10.12 -11.21
CA GLN A 79 2.96 -11.14 -12.14
C GLN A 79 4.46 -11.07 -12.38
N ASP A 80 5.00 -9.89 -12.69
CA ASP A 80 6.42 -9.69 -12.98
C ASP A 80 7.29 -10.11 -11.78
N TRP A 81 6.82 -9.76 -10.57
CA TRP A 81 7.49 -10.18 -9.34
C TRP A 81 7.36 -11.68 -9.07
N LYS A 82 6.21 -12.28 -9.37
CA LYS A 82 6.02 -13.73 -9.24
C LYS A 82 6.86 -14.50 -10.25
N GLU A 83 7.04 -13.99 -11.46
CA GLU A 83 7.94 -14.56 -12.47
C GLU A 83 9.41 -14.44 -12.05
N ALA A 84 9.81 -13.30 -11.46
CA ALA A 84 11.17 -13.10 -10.95
C ALA A 84 11.49 -13.98 -9.74
N TRP A 85 10.50 -14.25 -8.88
CA TRP A 85 10.61 -15.09 -7.68
C TRP A 85 9.46 -16.09 -7.60
N PRO A 86 9.51 -17.20 -8.37
CA PRO A 86 8.39 -18.16 -8.47
C PRO A 86 7.96 -18.82 -7.16
N VAL A 87 8.86 -18.88 -6.19
CA VAL A 87 8.59 -19.46 -4.86
C VAL A 87 7.91 -18.47 -3.89
N ALA A 88 7.86 -17.18 -4.22
CA ALA A 88 7.19 -16.17 -3.41
C ALA A 88 5.68 -16.45 -3.36
N ARG A 89 5.08 -16.31 -2.18
CA ARG A 89 3.64 -16.50 -1.95
C ARG A 89 2.90 -15.21 -2.21
N LEU A 90 1.75 -15.29 -2.90
CA LEU A 90 0.89 -14.14 -3.17
C LEU A 90 -0.21 -14.04 -2.12
N TRP A 91 -0.44 -12.82 -1.63
CA TRP A 91 -1.43 -12.51 -0.62
C TRP A 91 -2.27 -11.30 -1.05
N GLY A 92 -3.55 -11.35 -0.76
CA GLY A 92 -4.46 -10.23 -1.04
C GLY A 92 -5.85 -10.49 -0.48
N PRO A 93 -6.72 -9.49 -0.38
CA PRO A 93 -8.12 -9.70 -0.04
C PRO A 93 -8.84 -10.48 -1.14
N GLN A 94 -10.00 -11.06 -0.82
CA GLN A 94 -10.78 -11.86 -1.76
C GLN A 94 -11.05 -11.12 -3.08
N SER A 95 -11.32 -9.82 -3.03
CA SER A 95 -11.56 -8.99 -4.22
C SER A 95 -10.36 -8.91 -5.18
N THR A 96 -9.12 -9.03 -4.67
CA THR A 96 -7.93 -9.13 -5.50
C THR A 96 -7.80 -10.52 -6.12
N ILE A 97 -8.07 -11.56 -5.35
CA ILE A 97 -8.05 -12.96 -5.81
C ILE A 97 -9.07 -13.16 -6.93
N ASP A 98 -10.29 -12.66 -6.76
CA ASP A 98 -11.36 -12.73 -7.76
C ASP A 98 -11.01 -11.99 -9.05
N LYS A 99 -10.23 -10.91 -8.95
CA LYS A 99 -9.77 -10.12 -10.09
C LYS A 99 -8.60 -10.75 -10.84
N ARG A 100 -7.73 -11.48 -10.12
CA ARG A 100 -6.49 -12.07 -10.64
C ARG A 100 -6.51 -13.60 -10.48
N THR A 101 -7.54 -14.22 -11.06
CA THR A 101 -7.70 -15.68 -11.09
C THR A 101 -6.59 -16.40 -11.88
N ASP A 102 -5.82 -15.66 -12.64
CA ASP A 102 -4.62 -16.10 -13.36
C ASP A 102 -3.42 -16.32 -12.44
N LEU A 103 -3.43 -15.77 -11.22
CA LEU A 103 -2.36 -15.88 -10.23
C LEU A 103 -2.76 -16.80 -9.08
N GLY A 104 -1.81 -17.63 -8.64
CA GLY A 104 -2.01 -18.51 -7.49
C GLY A 104 -1.81 -17.79 -6.17
N PHE A 105 -2.88 -17.22 -5.62
CA PHE A 105 -2.87 -16.67 -4.27
C PHE A 105 -2.97 -17.78 -3.22
N GLU A 106 -2.42 -17.52 -2.03
CA GLU A 106 -2.68 -18.26 -0.80
C GLU A 106 -4.12 -17.92 -0.29
N ALA A 107 -4.40 -18.15 0.97
CA ALA A 107 -5.69 -17.77 1.55
C ALA A 107 -5.90 -16.25 1.50
N ALA A 108 -7.17 -15.84 1.38
CA ALA A 108 -7.53 -14.44 1.38
C ALA A 108 -7.17 -13.76 2.72
N LEU A 109 -6.58 -12.56 2.63
CA LEU A 109 -6.32 -11.72 3.79
C LEU A 109 -7.63 -11.13 4.31
N ASP A 110 -7.84 -11.22 5.61
CA ASP A 110 -9.00 -10.63 6.29
C ASP A 110 -8.55 -9.85 7.54
N THR A 111 -8.86 -10.32 8.73
CA THR A 111 -8.58 -9.62 10.01
C THR A 111 -7.42 -10.23 10.79
N GLU A 112 -6.95 -11.38 10.36
CA GLU A 112 -5.84 -12.10 10.98
C GLU A 112 -4.67 -12.24 10.00
N ALA A 113 -3.47 -12.01 10.50
CA ALA A 113 -2.27 -12.21 9.72
C ALA A 113 -1.99 -13.71 9.52
N PRO A 114 -1.50 -14.12 8.34
CA PRO A 114 -0.99 -15.48 8.16
C PRO A 114 0.08 -15.84 9.19
N THR A 115 0.06 -17.08 9.67
CA THR A 115 0.97 -17.59 10.71
C THR A 115 2.45 -17.39 10.38
N VAL A 116 2.79 -17.36 9.09
CA VAL A 116 4.17 -17.18 8.61
C VAL A 116 4.76 -15.79 8.88
N TRP A 117 3.93 -14.81 9.25
CA TRP A 117 4.35 -13.46 9.63
C TRP A 117 3.38 -12.77 10.62
N GLU A 118 2.56 -13.57 11.35
CA GLU A 118 1.59 -13.07 12.34
C GLU A 118 2.22 -12.27 13.48
N ASP A 119 3.45 -12.62 13.86
CA ASP A 119 4.19 -11.88 14.91
C ASP A 119 4.63 -10.49 14.48
N GLN A 120 4.59 -10.18 13.18
CA GLN A 120 5.07 -8.93 12.62
C GLN A 120 3.93 -7.94 12.36
N PHE A 121 2.72 -8.42 12.06
CA PHE A 121 1.63 -7.58 11.63
C PHE A 121 0.31 -7.89 12.31
N ASP A 122 -0.42 -6.82 12.67
CA ASP A 122 -1.87 -6.88 12.85
C ASP A 122 -2.56 -6.41 11.57
N LEU A 123 -3.72 -6.97 11.27
CA LEU A 123 -4.51 -6.61 10.08
C LEU A 123 -5.81 -5.91 10.46
N VAL A 124 -6.16 -4.90 9.68
CA VAL A 124 -7.49 -4.28 9.72
C VAL A 124 -8.05 -4.22 8.30
N ARG A 125 -9.01 -5.08 7.98
CA ARG A 125 -9.68 -5.04 6.70
C ARG A 125 -10.82 -4.02 6.72
N PHE A 126 -10.71 -2.98 5.92
CA PHE A 126 -11.79 -2.06 5.60
C PHE A 126 -12.68 -2.69 4.55
N HIS A 127 -13.93 -2.90 4.92
CA HIS A 127 -14.95 -3.50 4.05
C HIS A 127 -16.31 -2.82 4.27
N GLY A 128 -17.30 -3.15 3.44
CA GLY A 128 -18.65 -2.55 3.53
C GLY A 128 -18.94 -1.57 2.39
N SER A 129 -18.02 -1.49 1.42
CA SER A 129 -18.25 -0.89 0.12
C SER A 129 -18.20 -1.98 -0.95
N PRO A 130 -19.13 -2.04 -1.89
CA PRO A 130 -19.05 -2.94 -3.05
C PRO A 130 -17.98 -2.51 -4.04
N ALA A 131 -17.58 -1.23 -3.98
CA ALA A 131 -16.56 -0.69 -4.88
C ALA A 131 -15.18 -1.15 -4.45
N MET A 132 -14.91 -1.28 -3.14
CA MET A 132 -13.59 -1.59 -2.65
C MET A 132 -13.56 -2.11 -1.22
N ASP A 133 -12.62 -2.99 -0.97
CA ASP A 133 -12.08 -3.33 0.33
C ASP A 133 -10.56 -3.13 0.31
N GLU A 134 -10.00 -2.85 1.48
CA GLU A 134 -8.55 -2.67 1.64
C GLU A 134 -8.11 -3.27 2.97
N VAL A 135 -6.96 -3.94 2.94
CA VAL A 135 -6.29 -4.43 4.15
C VAL A 135 -5.21 -3.43 4.56
N VAL A 136 -5.35 -2.88 5.75
CA VAL A 136 -4.33 -2.05 6.42
C VAL A 136 -3.45 -2.97 7.25
N PHE A 137 -2.15 -2.77 7.14
CA PHE A 137 -1.14 -3.54 7.86
C PHE A 137 -0.53 -2.69 8.97
N LEU A 138 -0.53 -3.21 10.18
CA LEU A 138 0.02 -2.56 11.35
C LEU A 138 1.29 -3.31 11.75
N HIS A 139 2.44 -2.79 11.32
CA HIS A 139 3.74 -3.41 11.56
C HIS A 139 4.18 -3.17 13.00
N ARG A 140 4.12 -4.21 13.82
CA ARG A 140 4.36 -4.14 15.27
C ARG A 140 5.76 -3.66 15.64
N PRO A 141 6.86 -4.20 15.05
CA PRO A 141 8.21 -3.83 15.49
C PRO A 141 8.54 -2.34 15.35
N THR A 142 7.93 -1.64 14.39
CA THR A 142 8.20 -0.21 14.13
C THR A 142 7.01 0.69 14.42
N SER A 143 5.94 0.17 15.01
CA SER A 143 4.69 0.92 15.26
C SER A 143 4.21 1.68 14.00
N THR A 144 4.30 1.04 12.82
CA THR A 144 3.99 1.66 11.54
C THR A 144 2.70 1.12 10.95
N ALA A 145 1.75 2.01 10.63
CA ALA A 145 0.57 1.66 9.83
C ALA A 145 0.88 1.82 8.33
N ILE A 146 0.58 0.78 7.54
CA ILE A 146 0.78 0.77 6.09
C ILE A 146 -0.59 0.65 5.44
N LEU A 147 -0.97 1.63 4.63
CA LEU A 147 -2.26 1.72 3.95
C LEU A 147 -2.10 2.24 2.52
N ALA A 148 -3.07 1.96 1.67
CA ALA A 148 -3.03 2.34 0.27
C ALA A 148 -3.95 3.54 -0.02
N ASP A 149 -5.17 3.25 -0.44
CA ASP A 149 -6.08 4.23 -1.01
C ASP A 149 -7.11 4.78 0.00
N LEU A 150 -7.06 4.31 1.24
CA LEU A 150 -7.88 4.86 2.33
C LEU A 150 -7.50 6.30 2.68
N SER A 151 -6.32 6.75 2.24
CA SER A 151 -5.87 8.12 2.39
C SER A 151 -4.92 8.47 1.26
N GLU A 152 -5.21 9.55 0.53
CA GLU A 152 -4.37 10.05 -0.55
C GLU A 152 -3.91 11.48 -0.25
N HIS A 153 -2.62 11.75 -0.50
CA HIS A 153 -1.96 13.03 -0.21
C HIS A 153 -1.13 13.48 -1.40
N PHE A 154 -1.78 13.96 -2.45
CA PHE A 154 -1.06 14.53 -3.59
C PHE A 154 -0.53 15.92 -3.26
N SER A 155 0.79 16.11 -3.45
CA SER A 155 1.38 17.44 -3.34
C SER A 155 0.91 18.34 -4.49
N GLU A 156 0.82 19.65 -4.23
CA GLU A 156 0.46 20.62 -5.27
C GLU A 156 1.46 20.60 -6.43
N ASP A 157 2.74 20.37 -6.17
CA ASP A 157 3.78 20.25 -7.19
C ASP A 157 3.55 19.04 -8.10
N PHE A 158 3.18 17.89 -7.56
CA PHE A 158 2.86 16.71 -8.35
C PHE A 158 1.64 16.96 -9.23
N LEU A 159 0.58 17.50 -8.65
CA LEU A 159 -0.64 17.85 -9.38
C LEU A 159 -0.34 18.87 -10.49
N ALA A 160 0.51 19.87 -10.23
CA ALA A 160 0.88 20.88 -11.22
C ALA A 160 1.65 20.28 -12.41
N ARG A 161 2.51 19.30 -12.16
CA ARG A 161 3.36 18.68 -13.20
C ARG A 161 2.62 17.64 -14.02
N HIS A 162 1.68 16.89 -13.42
CA HIS A 162 1.14 15.68 -14.02
C HIS A 162 -0.35 15.74 -14.31
N TRP A 163 -1.13 16.55 -13.59
CA TRP A 163 -2.57 16.61 -13.73
C TRP A 163 -3.06 17.83 -14.52
N LYS A 164 -4.08 17.63 -15.35
CA LYS A 164 -4.73 18.71 -16.09
C LYS A 164 -5.41 19.70 -15.12
N PRO A 165 -5.57 20.99 -15.47
CA PRO A 165 -6.16 21.99 -14.56
C PRO A 165 -7.50 21.58 -13.96
N TRP A 166 -8.40 21.00 -14.74
CA TRP A 166 -9.69 20.54 -14.25
C TRP A 166 -9.60 19.35 -13.28
N GLN A 167 -8.65 18.44 -13.50
CA GLN A 167 -8.38 17.30 -12.59
C GLN A 167 -7.88 17.79 -11.22
N ARG A 168 -7.04 18.84 -11.20
CA ARG A 168 -6.57 19.48 -9.96
C ARG A 168 -7.70 20.07 -9.14
N VAL A 169 -8.68 20.71 -9.81
CA VAL A 169 -9.88 21.21 -9.13
C VAL A 169 -10.65 20.06 -8.48
N ILE A 170 -10.83 18.96 -9.18
CA ILE A 170 -11.49 17.75 -8.63
C ILE A 170 -10.70 17.20 -7.44
N ALA A 171 -9.38 17.08 -7.53
CA ALA A 171 -8.55 16.59 -6.42
C ALA A 171 -8.74 17.42 -5.15
N ARG A 172 -8.78 18.75 -5.28
CA ARG A 172 -9.01 19.67 -4.15
C ARG A 172 -10.42 19.54 -3.58
N LEU A 173 -11.44 19.42 -4.43
CA LEU A 173 -12.83 19.20 -4.00
C LEU A 173 -12.99 17.87 -3.27
N TRP A 174 -12.31 16.83 -3.73
CA TRP A 174 -12.34 15.51 -3.11
C TRP A 174 -11.49 15.43 -1.84
N GLY A 175 -10.59 16.38 -1.63
CA GLY A 175 -9.72 16.43 -0.44
C GLY A 175 -8.59 15.41 -0.45
N ILE A 176 -8.19 14.93 -1.64
CA ILE A 176 -7.07 14.02 -1.85
C ILE A 176 -5.73 14.75 -2.01
N VAL A 177 -5.64 15.93 -1.45
CA VAL A 177 -4.48 16.83 -1.50
C VAL A 177 -3.79 16.89 -0.16
N GLU A 178 -2.52 17.28 -0.18
CA GLU A 178 -1.72 17.52 1.01
C GLU A 178 -2.46 18.38 2.04
N GLY A 179 -2.36 17.99 3.31
CA GLY A 179 -3.04 18.64 4.43
C GLY A 179 -4.50 18.21 4.68
N LYS A 180 -5.14 17.48 3.75
CA LYS A 180 -6.50 16.92 3.96
C LYS A 180 -6.52 15.41 4.07
N GLY A 181 -5.92 14.70 3.13
CA GLY A 181 -5.69 13.26 3.18
C GLY A 181 -6.93 12.38 3.27
N TYR A 182 -7.95 12.70 2.49
CA TYR A 182 -9.14 11.87 2.43
C TYR A 182 -8.97 10.73 1.41
N ALA A 183 -9.74 9.66 1.59
CA ALA A 183 -9.95 8.69 0.53
C ALA A 183 -10.67 9.35 -0.66
N PRO A 184 -10.45 8.92 -1.92
CA PRO A 184 -11.18 9.40 -3.08
C PRO A 184 -12.71 9.35 -2.89
N LEU A 185 -13.43 10.28 -3.52
CA LEU A 185 -14.87 10.41 -3.30
C LEU A 185 -15.64 9.18 -3.79
N GLU A 186 -15.18 8.58 -4.91
CA GLU A 186 -15.74 7.34 -5.47
C GLU A 186 -15.64 6.15 -4.52
N TRP A 187 -14.78 6.23 -3.52
CA TRP A 187 -14.63 5.21 -2.48
C TRP A 187 -15.47 5.53 -1.27
N ARG A 188 -15.57 6.83 -0.91
CA ARG A 188 -16.37 7.28 0.24
C ARG A 188 -17.87 7.15 0.01
N LEU A 189 -18.34 7.40 -1.22
CA LEU A 189 -19.77 7.36 -1.55
C LEU A 189 -20.39 5.96 -1.45
N PRO A 190 -19.76 4.89 -1.98
CA PRO A 190 -20.35 3.55 -1.89
C PRO A 190 -20.15 2.87 -0.52
N PHE A 191 -19.60 3.55 0.48
CA PHE A 191 -19.55 3.02 1.83
C PHE A 191 -20.95 3.06 2.48
N PHE A 192 -21.77 2.08 2.16
CA PHE A 192 -23.12 1.97 2.74
C PHE A 192 -23.08 1.59 4.21
N ASN A 193 -22.10 0.77 4.64
CA ASN A 193 -21.91 0.42 6.04
C ASN A 193 -20.87 1.30 6.72
N ARG A 194 -21.27 2.55 7.01
CA ARG A 194 -20.39 3.52 7.70
C ARG A 194 -20.04 3.10 9.13
N ALA A 195 -20.85 2.27 9.78
CA ALA A 195 -20.55 1.75 11.11
C ALA A 195 -19.31 0.85 11.08
N THR A 196 -19.23 -0.03 10.08
CA THR A 196 -18.04 -0.89 9.87
C THR A 196 -16.78 -0.05 9.61
N ALA A 197 -16.85 0.94 8.72
CA ALA A 197 -15.71 1.83 8.44
C ALA A 197 -15.24 2.57 9.70
N ARG A 198 -16.17 3.07 10.54
CA ARG A 198 -15.84 3.71 11.82
C ARG A 198 -15.17 2.75 12.79
N LYS A 199 -15.65 1.50 12.86
CA LYS A 199 -15.05 0.45 13.71
C LYS A 199 -13.62 0.13 13.24
N CYS A 200 -13.39 -0.02 11.94
CA CYS A 200 -12.05 -0.25 11.39
C CYS A 200 -11.11 0.92 11.70
N LYS A 201 -11.57 2.16 11.44
CA LYS A 201 -10.80 3.37 11.80
C LYS A 201 -10.49 3.41 13.31
N GLY A 202 -11.48 3.10 14.16
CA GLY A 202 -11.31 3.05 15.62
C GLY A 202 -10.23 2.04 16.05
N ARG A 203 -10.14 0.88 15.38
CA ARG A 203 -9.07 -0.11 15.65
C ARG A 203 -7.68 0.43 15.33
N ILE A 204 -7.52 1.11 14.19
CA ILE A 204 -6.22 1.71 13.80
C ILE A 204 -5.83 2.81 14.79
N LEU A 205 -6.77 3.70 15.14
CA LEU A 205 -6.50 4.77 16.11
C LEU A 205 -6.20 4.24 17.52
N ALA A 206 -6.88 3.16 17.94
CA ALA A 206 -6.61 2.51 19.22
C ALA A 206 -5.25 1.80 19.26
N TRP A 207 -4.76 1.35 18.11
CA TRP A 207 -3.43 0.76 17.96
C TRP A 207 -2.31 1.80 18.12
N LYS A 208 -2.61 3.09 17.90
CA LYS A 208 -1.71 4.23 18.08
C LYS A 208 -0.41 4.09 17.28
N PRO A 209 -0.46 4.06 15.94
CA PRO A 209 0.76 4.01 15.14
C PRO A 209 1.60 5.27 15.37
N ASP A 210 2.90 5.10 15.51
CA ASP A 210 3.87 6.22 15.56
C ASP A 210 4.08 6.81 14.17
N ARG A 211 3.89 6.01 13.11
CA ARG A 211 4.07 6.37 11.71
C ARG A 211 2.96 5.82 10.83
N VAL A 212 2.70 6.54 9.75
CA VAL A 212 1.80 6.09 8.69
C VAL A 212 2.54 6.14 7.36
N VAL A 213 2.57 5.01 6.66
CA VAL A 213 3.06 4.90 5.28
C VAL A 213 1.88 4.70 4.36
N MET A 214 1.78 5.53 3.33
CA MET A 214 0.69 5.51 2.36
C MET A 214 1.24 5.30 0.95
N ALA A 215 0.47 4.59 0.10
CA ALA A 215 0.86 4.36 -1.29
C ALA A 215 0.86 5.66 -2.12
N MET A 216 -0.09 6.54 -1.86
CA MET A 216 -0.37 7.72 -2.68
C MET A 216 0.10 9.02 -2.01
N VAL A 217 1.43 9.12 -1.80
CA VAL A 217 2.08 10.34 -1.28
C VAL A 217 3.29 10.66 -2.13
N ASN A 218 3.43 11.90 -2.56
CA ASN A 218 4.63 12.39 -3.23
C ASN A 218 5.50 13.19 -2.25
N GLY A 219 6.75 12.78 -2.15
CA GLY A 219 7.74 13.35 -1.24
C GLY A 219 7.94 12.52 0.03
N SER A 220 8.93 12.85 0.81
CA SER A 220 9.31 12.20 2.07
C SER A 220 8.32 12.51 3.21
N ALA A 221 7.03 12.25 2.97
CA ALA A 221 6.01 12.41 4.01
C ALA A 221 6.12 11.25 5.02
N LYS A 222 7.06 11.37 5.94
CA LYS A 222 6.89 10.83 7.27
C LYS A 222 5.77 11.64 7.90
N THR A 223 4.54 11.15 7.87
CA THR A 223 3.49 11.75 8.67
C THR A 223 3.72 11.30 10.10
N GLU A 224 4.54 12.04 10.83
CA GLU A 224 4.59 11.94 12.27
C GLU A 224 3.24 12.44 12.77
N LEU A 225 2.46 11.54 13.37
CA LEU A 225 1.24 11.92 14.05
C LEU A 225 1.66 12.58 15.36
N HIS A 226 1.81 13.90 15.33
CA HIS A 226 1.93 14.65 16.57
C HIS A 226 0.61 14.49 17.36
N SER A 227 0.76 13.96 18.55
CA SER A 227 -0.27 13.79 19.61
C SER A 227 -0.91 15.09 20.02
#